data_8bbb0f567b96744552de22b46d218e0c
#
_entry.id   8bbb0f567b96744552de22b46d218e0c
#
_cell.length_a   1.000
_cell.length_b   1.000
_cell.length_c   1.000
_cell.angle_alpha   90.00
_cell.angle_beta   90.00
_cell.angle_gamma   90.00
#
_symmetry.space_group_name_H-M   'P 1'
#
loop_
_entity.id
_entity.type
_entity.pdbx_description
1 polymer ?
#
loop_
_entity_poly.entity_id
_entity_poly.type
_entity_poly.pdbx_seq_one_letter_code
_entity_poly.pdbx_strand_id
1 'polypeptide(L)'
;MNSPVQQIKERLSIEEIVSSYIKLEKAGANFKAKCPFHNEKTPSFFVSPDRGSYYCFGCGAKGDIFSFIEEFEGLDFKGALKILAERAGIPLAQYSKEKEGEKEKLYRAMEEATKFFEKNLTENKEVLKYLKSRGLEEKTIGDFRIGFSLLDWRTLFEYLKSKGFSDKEIELAGLAKKTEKGFYDRFRGRIIFPISDSSGRIIAFSGRIFSAEGGSTPGGEVSNYEQAKYLNSPDTPIFSKSAVLYGLDKAKESIRKNNFSILVEGQMDLILSHQAGFRNTVATSGTALSDATVSKENVVSNLGLLRRLSGNIILAFDADRAGFNASSRAGKIALSFGMDVKVVSMSEGIDPADLISQNGTDAWRMAIRNSKHIIEFLLDKILNSHKEDMRKVGREIREKILPYIDSIESAIEKSHFIKIISNKSGIAENALLEDLKKVQSELKFETEEIRTAKKNVEKKMRKDPIERRLLGIAFWQENIQNKTIDPELIFQKLDKAKEIYKDIKEDLIYEAEEFYLNSENLQKDVDEMMSNIEEEYLNEELNKKMIELNNFKNKKDLPAQTGEMEILKKINEIIKKKEEIKNNRGR
;
A
#
# COMPACT_ATOMS: atom_id res chain seq x y z
N MET A 1 -23.63 -25.42 -12.11
CA MET A 1 -22.73 -25.41 -10.93
C MET A 1 -22.62 -23.97 -10.51
N ASN A 2 -22.75 -23.69 -9.20
CA ASN A 2 -22.59 -22.29 -8.70
C ASN A 2 -21.18 -21.77 -9.00
N SER A 3 -21.06 -20.48 -9.32
CA SER A 3 -19.74 -19.86 -9.54
C SER A 3 -18.86 -19.99 -8.29
N PRO A 4 -17.51 -19.97 -8.41
CA PRO A 4 -16.63 -19.97 -7.25
C PRO A 4 -16.97 -18.87 -6.25
N VAL A 5 -17.36 -17.68 -6.73
CA VAL A 5 -17.79 -16.55 -5.89
C VAL A 5 -19.00 -16.91 -5.04
N GLN A 6 -20.00 -17.55 -5.64
CA GLN A 6 -21.20 -17.95 -4.93
C GLN A 6 -20.94 -19.05 -3.90
N GLN A 7 -20.12 -20.06 -4.26
CA GLN A 7 -19.68 -21.09 -3.32
C GLN A 7 -18.91 -20.51 -2.12
N ILE A 8 -18.07 -19.49 -2.36
CA ILE A 8 -17.34 -18.78 -1.31
C ILE A 8 -18.30 -18.03 -0.38
N LYS A 9 -19.27 -17.29 -0.94
CA LYS A 9 -20.27 -16.54 -0.16
C LYS A 9 -21.17 -17.46 0.67
N GLU A 10 -21.44 -18.66 0.22
CA GLU A 10 -22.21 -19.67 0.96
C GLU A 10 -21.42 -20.25 2.14
N ARG A 11 -20.07 -20.29 2.05
CA ARG A 11 -19.19 -20.88 3.08
C ARG A 11 -18.62 -19.89 4.07
N LEU A 12 -18.44 -18.63 3.66
CA LEU A 12 -17.77 -17.61 4.46
C LEU A 12 -18.73 -16.46 4.73
N SER A 13 -19.00 -16.21 6.01
CA SER A 13 -19.81 -15.06 6.42
C SER A 13 -18.98 -13.76 6.45
N ILE A 14 -19.65 -12.61 6.26
CA ILE A 14 -19.01 -11.29 6.36
C ILE A 14 -18.46 -11.06 7.78
N GLU A 15 -19.15 -11.52 8.81
CA GLU A 15 -18.70 -11.45 10.20
C GLU A 15 -17.40 -12.21 10.41
N GLU A 16 -17.33 -13.46 9.94
CA GLU A 16 -16.14 -14.30 10.05
C GLU A 16 -14.93 -13.67 9.36
N ILE A 17 -15.14 -13.21 8.11
CA ILE A 17 -14.06 -12.56 7.36
C ILE A 17 -13.60 -11.29 8.06
N VAL A 18 -14.50 -10.36 8.36
CA VAL A 18 -14.12 -9.08 8.94
C VAL A 18 -13.52 -9.25 10.34
N SER A 19 -14.07 -10.14 11.18
CA SER A 19 -13.53 -10.39 12.52
C SER A 19 -12.12 -10.99 12.52
N SER A 20 -11.74 -11.67 11.43
CA SER A 20 -10.36 -12.15 11.27
C SER A 20 -9.34 -11.01 11.00
N TYR A 21 -9.81 -9.83 10.68
CA TYR A 21 -8.99 -8.65 10.38
C TYR A 21 -9.05 -7.58 11.46
N ILE A 22 -10.24 -7.29 11.99
CA ILE A 22 -10.48 -6.26 13.00
C ILE A 22 -11.38 -6.80 14.12
N LYS A 23 -11.20 -6.24 15.32
CA LYS A 23 -12.06 -6.61 16.45
C LYS A 23 -13.46 -6.00 16.26
N LEU A 24 -14.47 -6.86 16.18
CA LEU A 24 -15.87 -6.49 16.10
C LEU A 24 -16.51 -6.47 17.49
N GLU A 25 -17.35 -5.47 17.73
CA GLU A 25 -18.21 -5.35 18.92
C GLU A 25 -19.68 -5.49 18.50
N LYS A 26 -20.46 -6.26 19.25
CA LYS A 26 -21.89 -6.46 18.95
C LYS A 26 -22.69 -5.16 19.11
N ALA A 27 -23.56 -4.87 18.14
CA ALA A 27 -24.40 -3.69 18.11
C ALA A 27 -25.81 -4.06 17.60
N GLY A 28 -26.63 -4.64 18.48
CA GLY A 28 -27.93 -5.22 18.12
C GLY A 28 -27.79 -6.46 17.23
N ALA A 29 -28.45 -6.48 16.07
CA ALA A 29 -28.32 -7.51 15.06
C ALA A 29 -27.03 -7.39 14.22
N ASN A 30 -26.35 -6.26 14.28
CA ASN A 30 -25.13 -5.96 13.55
C ASN A 30 -23.91 -5.97 14.47
N PHE A 31 -22.72 -5.80 13.86
CA PHE A 31 -21.48 -5.54 14.57
C PHE A 31 -20.95 -4.16 14.21
N LYS A 32 -20.13 -3.57 15.09
CA LYS A 32 -19.47 -2.30 14.87
C LYS A 32 -17.99 -2.38 15.21
N ALA A 33 -17.19 -1.55 14.57
CA ALA A 33 -15.77 -1.38 14.85
C ALA A 33 -15.30 0.03 14.47
N LYS A 34 -14.08 0.39 14.87
CA LYS A 34 -13.36 1.48 14.23
C LYS A 34 -13.02 1.10 12.81
N CYS A 35 -13.24 2.02 11.87
CA CYS A 35 -13.02 1.75 10.46
C CYS A 35 -11.54 1.48 10.15
N PRO A 36 -11.22 0.40 9.43
CA PRO A 36 -9.85 0.13 9.01
C PRO A 36 -9.39 1.03 7.86
N PHE A 37 -10.33 1.69 7.17
CA PHE A 37 -10.08 2.45 5.95
C PHE A 37 -9.87 3.94 6.18
N HIS A 38 -10.26 4.49 7.34
CA HIS A 38 -9.98 5.87 7.73
C HIS A 38 -9.70 5.99 9.22
N ASN A 39 -9.07 7.10 9.62
CA ASN A 39 -8.78 7.34 11.03
C ASN A 39 -10.00 7.95 11.73
N GLU A 40 -10.45 7.33 12.84
CA GLU A 40 -11.58 7.80 13.61
C GLU A 40 -11.44 7.49 15.11
N LYS A 41 -12.09 8.30 15.94
CA LYS A 41 -12.10 8.11 17.40
C LYS A 41 -13.25 7.22 17.87
N THR A 42 -14.40 7.35 17.23
CA THR A 42 -15.63 6.63 17.55
C THR A 42 -15.94 5.59 16.47
N PRO A 43 -16.35 4.36 16.84
CA PRO A 43 -16.68 3.33 15.86
C PRO A 43 -17.79 3.77 14.90
N SER A 44 -17.53 3.78 13.60
CA SER A 44 -18.50 4.09 12.55
C SER A 44 -18.61 3.01 11.46
N PHE A 45 -17.81 1.95 11.57
CA PHE A 45 -17.81 0.81 10.65
C PHE A 45 -18.78 -0.26 11.17
N PHE A 46 -19.81 -0.55 10.38
CA PHE A 46 -20.84 -1.53 10.71
C PHE A 46 -20.77 -2.74 9.77
N VAL A 47 -20.98 -3.92 10.31
CA VAL A 47 -21.09 -5.19 9.60
C VAL A 47 -22.45 -5.78 9.84
N SER A 48 -23.18 -6.09 8.77
CA SER A 48 -24.51 -6.71 8.82
C SER A 48 -24.42 -8.17 8.33
N PRO A 49 -24.49 -9.15 9.23
CA PRO A 49 -24.48 -10.57 8.82
C PRO A 49 -25.67 -10.90 7.91
N ASP A 50 -26.86 -10.40 8.23
CA ASP A 50 -28.09 -10.69 7.46
C ASP A 50 -28.02 -10.19 6.01
N ARG A 51 -27.28 -9.08 5.79
CA ARG A 51 -27.08 -8.50 4.45
C ARG A 51 -25.81 -9.00 3.77
N GLY A 52 -24.93 -9.70 4.48
CA GLY A 52 -23.63 -10.11 3.98
C GLY A 52 -22.72 -8.92 3.59
N SER A 53 -22.89 -7.75 4.24
CA SER A 53 -22.25 -6.51 3.82
C SER A 53 -21.74 -5.67 4.99
N TYR A 54 -20.80 -4.77 4.70
CA TYR A 54 -20.35 -3.74 5.64
C TYR A 54 -20.63 -2.34 5.12
N TYR A 55 -20.75 -1.38 6.04
CA TYR A 55 -20.89 0.05 5.75
C TYR A 55 -20.20 0.89 6.81
N CYS A 56 -19.43 1.88 6.39
CA CYS A 56 -18.82 2.86 7.28
C CYS A 56 -19.53 4.21 7.16
N PHE A 57 -20.16 4.69 8.24
CA PHE A 57 -20.84 5.98 8.27
C PHE A 57 -19.87 7.18 8.30
N GLY A 58 -18.60 6.96 8.70
CA GLY A 58 -17.59 8.02 8.71
C GLY A 58 -17.01 8.30 7.33
N CYS A 59 -16.67 7.25 6.59
CA CYS A 59 -15.99 7.39 5.31
C CYS A 59 -16.78 6.89 4.10
N GLY A 60 -17.92 6.23 4.27
CA GLY A 60 -18.75 5.71 3.18
C GLY A 60 -18.23 4.41 2.54
N ALA A 61 -17.14 3.81 3.06
CA ALA A 61 -16.65 2.51 2.59
C ALA A 61 -17.73 1.44 2.81
N LYS A 62 -17.98 0.61 1.80
CA LYS A 62 -19.03 -0.40 1.82
C LYS A 62 -18.77 -1.50 0.83
N GLY A 63 -19.36 -2.67 1.06
CA GLY A 63 -19.28 -3.82 0.16
C GLY A 63 -19.53 -5.13 0.86
N ASP A 64 -19.20 -6.21 0.17
CA ASP A 64 -19.24 -7.60 0.64
C ASP A 64 -17.85 -8.08 1.08
N ILE A 65 -17.71 -9.41 1.28
CA ILE A 65 -16.43 -10.02 1.68
C ILE A 65 -15.32 -9.80 0.64
N PHE A 66 -15.66 -9.75 -0.66
CA PHE A 66 -14.67 -9.51 -1.72
C PHE A 66 -14.19 -8.06 -1.68
N SER A 67 -15.11 -7.11 -1.67
CA SER A 67 -14.79 -5.68 -1.57
C SER A 67 -13.97 -5.36 -0.31
N PHE A 68 -14.29 -6.02 0.80
CA PHE A 68 -13.52 -5.86 2.04
C PHE A 68 -12.08 -6.33 1.87
N ILE A 69 -11.86 -7.51 1.28
CA ILE A 69 -10.50 -8.04 1.05
C ILE A 69 -9.74 -7.20 0.02
N GLU A 70 -10.39 -6.82 -1.09
CA GLU A 70 -9.78 -5.94 -2.10
C GLU A 70 -9.26 -4.65 -1.46
N GLU A 71 -10.11 -3.98 -0.69
CA GLU A 71 -9.76 -2.71 -0.07
C GLU A 71 -8.77 -2.87 1.08
N PHE A 72 -8.96 -3.89 1.94
CA PHE A 72 -8.12 -4.10 3.12
C PHE A 72 -6.70 -4.56 2.77
N GLU A 73 -6.57 -5.49 1.83
CA GLU A 73 -5.30 -6.09 1.40
C GLU A 73 -4.65 -5.30 0.25
N GLY A 74 -5.37 -4.34 -0.35
CA GLY A 74 -4.90 -3.58 -1.51
C GLY A 74 -4.77 -4.43 -2.77
N LEU A 75 -5.71 -5.37 -2.99
CA LEU A 75 -5.71 -6.33 -4.09
C LEU A 75 -6.73 -5.97 -5.17
N ASP A 76 -6.56 -6.59 -6.34
CA ASP A 76 -7.62 -6.71 -7.33
C ASP A 76 -8.58 -7.87 -6.97
N PHE A 77 -9.69 -7.96 -7.70
CA PHE A 77 -10.69 -9.01 -7.49
C PHE A 77 -10.10 -10.43 -7.52
N LYS A 78 -9.19 -10.71 -8.47
CA LYS A 78 -8.58 -12.05 -8.59
C LYS A 78 -7.71 -12.40 -7.38
N GLY A 79 -7.01 -11.41 -6.82
CA GLY A 79 -6.25 -11.57 -5.58
C GLY A 79 -7.16 -11.84 -4.39
N ALA A 80 -8.27 -11.10 -4.27
CA ALA A 80 -9.28 -11.33 -3.24
C ALA A 80 -9.95 -12.70 -3.40
N LEU A 81 -10.31 -13.07 -4.63
CA LEU A 81 -10.86 -14.39 -4.96
C LEU A 81 -9.93 -15.53 -4.54
N LYS A 82 -8.62 -15.40 -4.81
CA LYS A 82 -7.62 -16.40 -4.39
C LYS A 82 -7.60 -16.58 -2.88
N ILE A 83 -7.52 -15.48 -2.12
CA ILE A 83 -7.50 -15.51 -0.65
C ILE A 83 -8.78 -16.15 -0.09
N LEU A 84 -9.93 -15.73 -0.59
CA LEU A 84 -11.22 -16.22 -0.10
C LEU A 84 -11.48 -17.67 -0.49
N ALA A 85 -11.07 -18.08 -1.70
CA ALA A 85 -11.17 -19.48 -2.14
C ALA A 85 -10.30 -20.41 -1.29
N GLU A 86 -9.07 -20.01 -0.98
CA GLU A 86 -8.17 -20.74 -0.09
C GLU A 86 -8.80 -20.90 1.31
N ARG A 87 -9.35 -19.84 1.88
CA ARG A 87 -10.07 -19.90 3.16
C ARG A 87 -11.31 -20.77 3.14
N ALA A 88 -12.07 -20.73 2.04
CA ALA A 88 -13.27 -21.54 1.86
C ALA A 88 -12.97 -23.00 1.51
N GLY A 89 -11.71 -23.35 1.23
CA GLY A 89 -11.32 -24.68 0.73
C GLY A 89 -11.92 -24.98 -0.65
N ILE A 90 -12.06 -23.97 -1.51
CA ILE A 90 -12.62 -24.10 -2.86
C ILE A 90 -11.46 -24.09 -3.87
N PRO A 91 -11.26 -25.16 -4.64
CA PRO A 91 -10.26 -25.16 -5.70
C PRO A 91 -10.71 -24.23 -6.83
N LEU A 92 -9.88 -23.27 -7.18
CA LEU A 92 -10.07 -22.45 -8.38
C LEU A 92 -9.59 -23.24 -9.59
N ALA A 93 -10.48 -23.41 -10.59
CA ALA A 93 -10.11 -24.06 -11.86
C ALA A 93 -8.99 -23.29 -12.56
N GLN A 94 -7.99 -23.99 -13.08
CA GLN A 94 -6.98 -23.37 -13.93
C GLN A 94 -7.66 -22.85 -15.21
N TYR A 95 -7.46 -21.59 -15.50
CA TYR A 95 -8.02 -20.90 -16.65
C TYR A 95 -7.66 -21.58 -17.98
N SER A 96 -8.62 -21.64 -18.89
CA SER A 96 -8.33 -21.90 -20.30
C SER A 96 -7.57 -20.69 -20.88
N LYS A 97 -6.44 -20.95 -21.55
CA LYS A 97 -5.57 -19.92 -22.16
C LYS A 97 -6.29 -18.95 -23.10
N GLU A 98 -7.48 -19.31 -23.56
CA GLU A 98 -8.26 -18.56 -24.56
C GLU A 98 -9.03 -17.34 -24.01
N LYS A 99 -9.26 -17.29 -22.67
CA LYS A 99 -9.97 -16.17 -21.99
C LYS A 99 -9.06 -15.38 -21.01
N GLU A 100 -7.77 -15.43 -21.20
CA GLU A 100 -6.80 -14.84 -20.28
C GLU A 100 -6.67 -13.34 -20.53
N GLY A 101 -7.04 -12.52 -19.54
CA GLY A 101 -6.85 -11.06 -19.59
C GLY A 101 -5.38 -10.64 -19.66
N GLU A 102 -5.09 -9.42 -20.14
CA GLU A 102 -3.71 -8.94 -20.32
C GLU A 102 -2.90 -9.00 -19.03
N LYS A 103 -3.47 -8.64 -17.89
CA LYS A 103 -2.76 -8.72 -16.59
C LYS A 103 -2.40 -10.14 -16.19
N GLU A 104 -3.26 -11.10 -16.44
CA GLU A 104 -3.00 -12.51 -16.10
C GLU A 104 -1.79 -13.05 -16.87
N LYS A 105 -1.64 -12.67 -18.12
CA LYS A 105 -0.44 -13.00 -18.92
C LYS A 105 0.83 -12.43 -18.30
N LEU A 106 0.76 -11.19 -17.73
CA LEU A 106 1.89 -10.61 -17.03
C LEU A 106 2.23 -11.38 -15.74
N TYR A 107 1.23 -11.76 -14.92
CA TYR A 107 1.47 -12.62 -13.75
C TYR A 107 2.11 -13.96 -14.14
N ARG A 108 1.64 -14.57 -15.23
CA ARG A 108 2.25 -15.81 -15.73
C ARG A 108 3.70 -15.60 -16.20
N ALA A 109 3.97 -14.50 -16.89
CA ALA A 109 5.33 -14.18 -17.33
C ALA A 109 6.26 -13.98 -16.12
N MET A 110 5.79 -13.33 -15.05
CA MET A 110 6.53 -13.17 -13.80
C MET A 110 6.80 -14.51 -13.11
N GLU A 111 5.80 -15.39 -13.06
CA GLU A 111 5.94 -16.73 -12.47
C GLU A 111 6.93 -17.60 -13.26
N GLU A 112 6.85 -17.60 -14.60
CA GLU A 112 7.83 -18.32 -15.45
C GLU A 112 9.24 -17.75 -15.32
N ALA A 113 9.39 -16.43 -15.24
CA ALA A 113 10.68 -15.79 -14.98
C ALA A 113 11.23 -16.18 -13.60
N THR A 114 10.38 -16.28 -12.58
CA THR A 114 10.77 -16.72 -11.24
C THR A 114 11.34 -18.15 -11.29
N LYS A 115 10.62 -19.09 -11.89
CA LYS A 115 11.09 -20.49 -12.06
C LYS A 115 12.41 -20.56 -12.81
N PHE A 116 12.59 -19.72 -13.84
CA PHE A 116 13.83 -19.64 -14.58
C PHE A 116 15.00 -19.16 -13.71
N PHE A 117 14.80 -18.14 -12.91
CA PHE A 117 15.81 -17.63 -12.00
C PHE A 117 16.12 -18.60 -10.85
N GLU A 118 15.11 -19.27 -10.27
CA GLU A 118 15.28 -20.33 -9.26
C GLU A 118 16.16 -21.47 -9.82
N LYS A 119 15.86 -21.95 -11.03
CA LYS A 119 16.67 -22.98 -11.70
C LYS A 119 18.14 -22.52 -11.88
N ASN A 120 18.36 -21.33 -12.41
CA ASN A 120 19.71 -20.80 -12.59
C ASN A 120 20.49 -20.69 -11.28
N LEU A 121 19.81 -20.35 -10.17
CA LEU A 121 20.45 -20.33 -8.85
C LEU A 121 20.86 -21.73 -8.40
N THR A 122 20.02 -22.74 -8.58
CA THR A 122 20.36 -24.13 -8.18
C THR A 122 21.57 -24.69 -8.95
N GLU A 123 21.75 -24.23 -10.18
CA GLU A 123 22.88 -24.61 -11.03
C GLU A 123 24.18 -23.81 -10.74
N ASN A 124 24.08 -22.68 -10.00
CA ASN A 124 25.22 -21.80 -9.71
C ASN A 124 25.73 -21.94 -8.26
N LYS A 125 26.74 -22.81 -8.08
CA LYS A 125 27.31 -23.09 -6.75
C LYS A 125 27.99 -21.87 -6.10
N GLU A 126 28.56 -20.95 -6.89
CA GLU A 126 29.23 -19.76 -6.35
C GLU A 126 28.24 -18.78 -5.73
N VAL A 127 27.13 -18.52 -6.42
CA VAL A 127 26.03 -17.66 -5.88
C VAL A 127 25.41 -18.29 -4.65
N LEU A 128 25.16 -19.60 -4.63
CA LEU A 128 24.66 -20.30 -3.45
C LEU A 128 25.64 -20.20 -2.28
N LYS A 129 26.94 -20.37 -2.51
CA LYS A 129 27.98 -20.20 -1.48
C LYS A 129 27.98 -18.78 -0.92
N TYR A 130 27.86 -17.79 -1.80
CA TYR A 130 27.75 -16.39 -1.38
C TYR A 130 26.50 -16.14 -0.50
N LEU A 131 25.33 -16.62 -0.91
CA LEU A 131 24.10 -16.45 -0.10
C LEU A 131 24.25 -17.10 1.28
N LYS A 132 24.85 -18.31 1.35
CA LYS A 132 25.16 -18.98 2.62
C LYS A 132 26.18 -18.20 3.47
N SER A 133 27.21 -17.61 2.86
CA SER A 133 28.17 -16.76 3.57
C SER A 133 27.56 -15.47 4.12
N ARG A 134 26.45 -15.02 3.53
CA ARG A 134 25.62 -13.91 4.03
C ARG A 134 24.62 -14.33 5.11
N GLY A 135 24.65 -15.59 5.58
CA GLY A 135 23.83 -16.12 6.66
C GLY A 135 22.50 -16.74 6.22
N LEU A 136 22.24 -16.89 4.92
CA LEU A 136 20.98 -17.48 4.43
C LEU A 136 21.02 -19.02 4.46
N GLU A 137 19.97 -19.61 5.02
CA GLU A 137 19.73 -21.05 4.98
C GLU A 137 19.05 -21.48 3.67
N GLU A 138 19.25 -22.72 3.23
CA GLU A 138 18.63 -23.25 2.01
C GLU A 138 17.10 -23.17 2.04
N LYS A 139 16.50 -23.48 3.19
CA LYS A 139 15.08 -23.36 3.39
C LYS A 139 14.59 -21.93 3.16
N THR A 140 15.29 -20.96 3.71
CA THR A 140 14.96 -19.53 3.56
C THR A 140 15.10 -19.08 2.12
N ILE A 141 16.14 -19.53 1.41
CA ILE A 141 16.34 -19.27 -0.03
C ILE A 141 15.12 -19.78 -0.82
N GLY A 142 14.65 -21.00 -0.52
CA GLY A 142 13.46 -21.58 -1.14
C GLY A 142 12.16 -20.86 -0.76
N ASP A 143 11.95 -20.57 0.54
CA ASP A 143 10.75 -19.87 1.04
C ASP A 143 10.54 -18.48 0.42
N PHE A 144 11.66 -17.79 0.11
CA PHE A 144 11.65 -16.49 -0.56
C PHE A 144 11.85 -16.58 -2.08
N ARG A 145 11.97 -17.81 -2.64
CA ARG A 145 12.09 -18.07 -4.07
C ARG A 145 13.23 -17.27 -4.72
N ILE A 146 14.35 -17.13 -3.98
CA ILE A 146 15.52 -16.39 -4.45
C ILE A 146 16.07 -17.07 -5.69
N GLY A 147 16.41 -16.28 -6.71
CA GLY A 147 16.92 -16.77 -7.97
C GLY A 147 18.21 -16.08 -8.41
N PHE A 148 18.69 -16.43 -9.59
CA PHE A 148 19.84 -15.80 -10.21
C PHE A 148 19.61 -15.54 -11.70
N SER A 149 19.90 -14.33 -12.16
CA SER A 149 19.91 -13.98 -13.58
C SER A 149 21.31 -14.12 -14.14
N LEU A 150 21.44 -14.84 -15.26
CA LEU A 150 22.69 -15.02 -15.97
C LEU A 150 23.24 -13.68 -16.53
N LEU A 151 24.51 -13.65 -16.91
CA LEU A 151 25.12 -12.44 -17.47
C LEU A 151 24.72 -12.15 -18.92
N ASP A 152 24.18 -13.13 -19.61
CA ASP A 152 23.80 -13.05 -21.00
C ASP A 152 22.68 -12.02 -21.23
N TRP A 153 22.67 -11.50 -22.46
CA TRP A 153 21.79 -10.37 -22.79
C TRP A 153 20.33 -10.72 -23.03
N ARG A 154 20.03 -11.99 -23.43
CA ARG A 154 18.68 -12.37 -23.92
C ARG A 154 18.20 -13.73 -23.46
N THR A 155 18.82 -14.32 -22.47
CA THR A 155 18.52 -15.70 -22.05
C THR A 155 17.13 -15.82 -21.48
N LEU A 156 16.71 -14.90 -20.62
CA LEU A 156 15.33 -14.86 -20.10
C LEU A 156 14.33 -14.52 -21.22
N PHE A 157 14.65 -13.54 -22.05
CA PHE A 157 13.78 -13.12 -23.14
C PHE A 157 13.47 -14.28 -24.08
N GLU A 158 14.51 -15.01 -24.56
CA GLU A 158 14.35 -16.16 -25.44
C GLU A 158 13.60 -17.32 -24.75
N TYR A 159 13.87 -17.54 -23.45
CA TYR A 159 13.12 -18.50 -22.66
C TYR A 159 11.61 -18.18 -22.62
N LEU A 160 11.24 -16.93 -22.32
CA LEU A 160 9.85 -16.52 -22.29
C LEU A 160 9.19 -16.57 -23.67
N LYS A 161 9.91 -16.23 -24.74
CA LYS A 161 9.45 -16.43 -26.11
C LYS A 161 9.13 -17.91 -26.40
N SER A 162 9.97 -18.84 -25.95
CA SER A 162 9.73 -20.27 -26.09
C SER A 162 8.50 -20.77 -25.32
N LYS A 163 8.08 -20.03 -24.27
CA LYS A 163 6.85 -20.28 -23.50
C LYS A 163 5.60 -19.63 -24.11
N GLY A 164 5.76 -18.92 -25.24
CA GLY A 164 4.67 -18.35 -26.01
C GLY A 164 4.28 -16.91 -25.60
N PHE A 165 5.12 -16.21 -24.81
CA PHE A 165 4.91 -14.79 -24.53
C PHE A 165 5.33 -13.92 -25.71
N SER A 166 4.57 -12.87 -26.00
CA SER A 166 4.93 -11.86 -26.99
C SER A 166 5.98 -10.89 -26.45
N ASP A 167 6.70 -10.22 -27.36
CA ASP A 167 7.68 -9.18 -27.00
C ASP A 167 7.06 -8.08 -26.13
N LYS A 168 5.83 -7.67 -26.47
CA LYS A 168 5.08 -6.65 -25.73
C LYS A 168 4.74 -7.09 -24.30
N GLU A 169 4.33 -8.33 -24.10
CA GLU A 169 4.02 -8.88 -22.78
C GLU A 169 5.27 -8.94 -21.89
N ILE A 170 6.42 -9.35 -22.46
CA ILE A 170 7.69 -9.41 -21.73
C ILE A 170 8.16 -7.99 -21.33
N GLU A 171 8.01 -7.01 -22.22
CA GLU A 171 8.34 -5.61 -21.95
C GLU A 171 7.40 -5.01 -20.89
N LEU A 172 6.09 -5.20 -21.04
CA LEU A 172 5.07 -4.72 -20.09
C LEU A 172 5.22 -5.34 -18.68
N ALA A 173 5.69 -6.59 -18.60
CA ALA A 173 6.06 -7.21 -17.33
C ALA A 173 7.36 -6.64 -16.73
N GLY A 174 8.06 -5.75 -17.43
CA GLY A 174 9.30 -5.15 -16.97
C GLY A 174 10.50 -6.11 -16.94
N LEU A 175 10.44 -7.22 -17.69
CA LEU A 175 11.46 -8.27 -17.75
C LEU A 175 12.53 -8.00 -18.81
N ALA A 176 12.16 -7.32 -19.88
CA ALA A 176 13.06 -6.90 -20.93
C ALA A 176 12.97 -5.39 -21.20
N LYS A 177 14.00 -4.87 -21.85
CA LYS A 177 14.13 -3.49 -22.26
C LYS A 177 14.30 -3.42 -23.77
N LYS A 178 13.51 -2.56 -24.44
CA LYS A 178 13.59 -2.33 -25.87
C LYS A 178 14.69 -1.32 -26.20
N THR A 179 15.47 -1.58 -27.24
CA THR A 179 16.47 -0.67 -27.82
C THR A 179 16.37 -0.70 -29.34
N GLU A 180 17.13 0.15 -30.03
CA GLU A 180 17.24 0.13 -31.49
C GLU A 180 17.74 -1.22 -32.04
N LYS A 181 18.55 -1.95 -31.26
CA LYS A 181 19.11 -3.28 -31.61
C LYS A 181 18.21 -4.46 -31.19
N GLY A 182 16.98 -4.19 -30.67
CA GLY A 182 16.05 -5.19 -30.19
C GLY A 182 15.91 -5.23 -28.68
N PHE A 183 15.37 -6.33 -28.15
CA PHE A 183 15.13 -6.52 -26.74
C PHE A 183 16.32 -7.19 -26.02
N TYR A 184 16.54 -6.79 -24.77
CA TYR A 184 17.50 -7.45 -23.88
C TYR A 184 16.97 -7.58 -22.47
N ASP A 185 17.48 -8.55 -21.70
CA ASP A 185 17.08 -8.86 -20.34
C ASP A 185 17.38 -7.69 -19.40
N ARG A 186 16.38 -7.27 -18.63
CA ARG A 186 16.55 -6.19 -17.66
C ARG A 186 17.51 -6.57 -16.55
N PHE A 187 17.43 -7.80 -16.07
CA PHE A 187 18.27 -8.30 -14.98
C PHE A 187 19.35 -9.21 -15.55
N ARG A 188 20.62 -8.89 -15.26
CA ARG A 188 21.77 -9.65 -15.74
C ARG A 188 22.86 -9.70 -14.67
N GLY A 189 23.40 -10.88 -14.39
CA GLY A 189 24.42 -11.09 -13.37
C GLY A 189 23.98 -10.70 -11.97
N ARG A 190 22.70 -10.96 -11.62
CA ARG A 190 22.11 -10.50 -10.36
C ARG A 190 21.44 -11.62 -9.60
N ILE A 191 21.58 -11.58 -8.28
CA ILE A 191 20.73 -12.32 -7.35
C ILE A 191 19.35 -11.68 -7.36
N ILE A 192 18.33 -12.47 -7.62
CA ILE A 192 16.96 -12.01 -7.83
C ILE A 192 16.10 -12.30 -6.59
N PHE A 193 15.44 -11.28 -6.11
CA PHE A 193 14.47 -11.31 -5.01
C PHE A 193 13.09 -11.04 -5.60
N PRO A 194 12.22 -12.06 -5.71
CA PRO A 194 10.85 -11.88 -6.19
C PRO A 194 10.03 -11.03 -5.21
N ILE A 195 9.28 -10.09 -5.75
CA ILE A 195 8.36 -9.22 -4.99
C ILE A 195 6.95 -9.69 -5.27
N SER A 196 6.21 -10.03 -4.21
CA SER A 196 4.83 -10.49 -4.28
C SER A 196 3.83 -9.40 -3.89
N ASP A 197 2.61 -9.47 -4.44
CA ASP A 197 1.46 -8.78 -3.86
C ASP A 197 1.00 -9.49 -2.57
N SER A 198 0.01 -8.93 -1.86
CA SER A 198 -0.47 -9.51 -0.61
C SER A 198 -1.18 -10.87 -0.77
N SER A 199 -1.52 -11.29 -1.99
CA SER A 199 -2.02 -12.65 -2.30
C SER A 199 -0.91 -13.66 -2.62
N GLY A 200 0.36 -13.22 -2.61
CA GLY A 200 1.53 -14.05 -2.93
C GLY A 200 1.76 -14.27 -4.42
N ARG A 201 1.14 -13.48 -5.33
CA ARG A 201 1.46 -13.51 -6.76
C ARG A 201 2.72 -12.66 -6.99
N ILE A 202 3.66 -13.16 -7.78
CA ILE A 202 4.87 -12.41 -8.13
C ILE A 202 4.50 -11.27 -9.09
N ILE A 203 4.89 -10.04 -8.74
CA ILE A 203 4.55 -8.81 -9.48
C ILE A 203 5.78 -8.02 -9.94
N ALA A 204 6.93 -8.26 -9.32
CA ALA A 204 8.17 -7.56 -9.63
C ALA A 204 9.39 -8.34 -9.15
N PHE A 205 10.58 -7.83 -9.48
CA PHE A 205 11.84 -8.32 -8.98
C PHE A 205 12.72 -7.18 -8.47
N SER A 206 13.55 -7.48 -7.46
CA SER A 206 14.70 -6.71 -7.09
C SER A 206 15.97 -7.54 -7.37
N GLY A 207 16.92 -7.00 -8.10
CA GLY A 207 18.15 -7.70 -8.49
C GLY A 207 19.38 -7.07 -7.85
N ARG A 208 20.06 -7.78 -6.93
CA ARG A 208 21.34 -7.37 -6.36
C ARG A 208 22.48 -7.84 -7.26
N ILE A 209 23.38 -6.93 -7.64
CA ILE A 209 24.56 -7.30 -8.43
C ILE A 209 25.38 -8.36 -7.70
N PHE A 210 25.80 -9.39 -8.43
CA PHE A 210 26.71 -10.41 -7.93
C PHE A 210 28.07 -10.31 -8.66
N SER A 211 29.14 -10.23 -7.87
CA SER A 211 30.52 -10.26 -8.35
C SER A 211 31.27 -11.30 -7.54
N ALA A 212 31.83 -12.30 -8.20
CA ALA A 212 32.56 -13.41 -7.57
C ALA A 212 33.83 -12.96 -6.83
N GLU A 213 34.41 -11.85 -7.25
CA GLU A 213 35.62 -11.28 -6.65
C GLU A 213 35.35 -9.83 -6.27
N GLY A 214 34.73 -9.46 -5.25
CA GLY A 214 34.63 -8.10 -4.69
C GLY A 214 35.05 -6.88 -5.54
N GLY A 215 35.25 -7.05 -6.83
CA GLY A 215 35.76 -6.12 -7.81
C GLY A 215 34.75 -5.81 -8.92
N SER A 216 34.91 -4.66 -9.51
CA SER A 216 34.19 -4.10 -10.64
C SER A 216 33.91 -5.10 -11.75
N THR A 217 32.73 -5.11 -12.32
CA THR A 217 32.29 -5.88 -13.49
C THR A 217 33.39 -5.93 -14.59
N PRO A 218 33.68 -7.09 -15.21
CA PRO A 218 34.62 -7.15 -16.33
C PRO A 218 34.09 -6.41 -17.56
N GLY A 219 34.82 -5.39 -17.97
CA GLY A 219 34.96 -4.83 -19.31
C GLY A 219 33.72 -4.58 -20.17
N GLY A 220 33.32 -3.32 -20.25
CA GLY A 220 32.41 -2.76 -21.23
C GLY A 220 31.83 -1.45 -20.69
N GLU A 221 31.57 -0.46 -21.53
CA GLU A 221 30.85 0.79 -21.16
C GLU A 221 29.46 0.46 -20.62
N VAL A 222 29.40 0.20 -19.32
CA VAL A 222 28.16 -0.10 -18.59
C VAL A 222 27.61 1.26 -18.11
N SER A 223 26.40 1.60 -18.49
CA SER A 223 25.75 2.81 -18.01
C SER A 223 25.74 2.81 -16.47
N ASN A 224 25.85 3.99 -15.83
CA ASN A 224 25.81 4.15 -14.37
C ASN A 224 24.60 3.44 -13.71
N TYR A 225 23.53 3.17 -14.47
CA TYR A 225 22.33 2.46 -14.03
C TYR A 225 22.55 0.94 -13.86
N GLU A 226 23.46 0.34 -14.64
CA GLU A 226 23.80 -1.09 -14.57
C GLU A 226 24.78 -1.40 -13.43
N GLN A 227 25.46 -0.39 -12.90
CA GLN A 227 26.39 -0.49 -11.76
C GLN A 227 25.68 -0.39 -10.39
N ALA A 228 24.39 -0.04 -10.33
CA ALA A 228 23.66 0.08 -9.08
C ALA A 228 23.67 -1.26 -8.31
N LYS A 229 24.01 -1.20 -7.01
CA LYS A 229 24.01 -2.37 -6.09
C LYS A 229 22.69 -3.14 -6.17
N TYR A 230 21.56 -2.44 -6.21
CA TYR A 230 20.23 -3.00 -6.41
C TYR A 230 19.56 -2.36 -7.63
N LEU A 231 18.89 -3.19 -8.43
CA LEU A 231 18.06 -2.80 -9.56
C LEU A 231 16.65 -3.36 -9.35
N ASN A 232 15.65 -2.50 -9.32
CA ASN A 232 14.25 -2.90 -9.19
C ASN A 232 13.54 -2.94 -10.55
N SER A 233 12.46 -3.73 -10.66
CA SER A 233 11.52 -3.65 -11.77
C SER A 233 11.03 -2.20 -11.96
N PRO A 234 10.73 -1.76 -13.19
CA PRO A 234 10.02 -0.50 -13.41
C PRO A 234 8.59 -0.59 -12.88
N ASP A 235 7.87 0.53 -12.82
CA ASP A 235 6.42 0.47 -12.66
C ASP A 235 5.81 -0.21 -13.90
N THR A 236 4.83 -1.09 -13.67
CA THR A 236 4.17 -1.92 -14.67
C THR A 236 2.66 -1.92 -14.40
N PRO A 237 1.82 -2.46 -15.31
CA PRO A 237 0.38 -2.60 -15.04
C PRO A 237 0.02 -3.43 -13.80
N ILE A 238 0.97 -4.25 -13.30
CA ILE A 238 0.78 -5.11 -12.11
C ILE A 238 1.67 -4.70 -10.91
N PHE A 239 2.53 -3.71 -11.06
CA PHE A 239 3.48 -3.29 -10.00
C PHE A 239 3.65 -1.78 -9.95
N SER A 240 3.43 -1.19 -8.79
CA SER A 240 3.83 0.19 -8.47
C SER A 240 4.78 0.16 -7.28
N LYS A 241 5.99 0.68 -7.47
CA LYS A 241 7.05 0.70 -6.43
C LYS A 241 6.59 1.27 -5.11
N SER A 242 5.75 2.25 -5.16
CA SER A 242 5.31 3.04 -4.03
C SER A 242 4.10 2.46 -3.28
N ALA A 243 3.43 1.46 -3.87
CA ALA A 243 2.25 0.82 -3.29
C ALA A 243 2.55 -0.55 -2.67
N VAL A 244 3.77 -1.08 -2.82
CA VAL A 244 4.12 -2.43 -2.39
C VAL A 244 5.21 -2.41 -1.32
N LEU A 245 5.03 -3.25 -0.30
CA LEU A 245 6.05 -3.59 0.69
C LEU A 245 6.57 -5.00 0.44
N TYR A 246 7.88 -5.15 0.36
CA TYR A 246 8.51 -6.46 0.20
C TYR A 246 8.22 -7.36 1.41
N GLY A 247 7.77 -8.59 1.15
CA GLY A 247 7.46 -9.59 2.16
C GLY A 247 6.14 -9.41 2.91
N LEU A 248 5.27 -8.46 2.49
CA LEU A 248 3.97 -8.25 3.15
C LEU A 248 3.07 -9.49 3.08
N ASP A 249 3.10 -10.23 1.97
CA ASP A 249 2.40 -11.51 1.79
C ASP A 249 2.70 -12.51 2.90
N LYS A 250 3.96 -12.57 3.35
CA LYS A 250 4.45 -13.48 4.39
C LYS A 250 4.30 -12.91 5.80
N ALA A 251 4.30 -11.56 5.93
CA ALA A 251 4.34 -10.88 7.23
C ALA A 251 2.96 -10.59 7.82
N LYS A 252 1.94 -10.42 7.00
CA LYS A 252 0.62 -9.88 7.40
C LYS A 252 -0.04 -10.62 8.57
N GLU A 253 0.00 -11.94 8.59
CA GLU A 253 -0.58 -12.74 9.68
C GLU A 253 0.20 -12.57 10.99
N SER A 254 1.54 -12.57 10.89
CA SER A 254 2.41 -12.37 12.05
C SER A 254 2.29 -10.95 12.60
N ILE A 255 2.12 -9.93 11.75
CA ILE A 255 1.86 -8.56 12.16
C ILE A 255 0.57 -8.49 12.99
N ARG A 256 -0.52 -9.06 12.49
CA ARG A 256 -1.81 -9.10 13.22
C ARG A 256 -1.69 -9.85 14.54
N LYS A 257 -1.09 -11.05 14.53
CA LYS A 257 -0.94 -11.88 15.72
C LYS A 257 -0.10 -11.20 16.80
N ASN A 258 1.02 -10.60 16.41
CA ASN A 258 1.95 -9.96 17.34
C ASN A 258 1.54 -8.52 17.68
N ASN A 259 0.58 -7.96 16.94
CA ASN A 259 0.12 -6.58 17.04
C ASN A 259 1.24 -5.54 16.90
N PHE A 260 2.26 -5.81 16.09
CA PHE A 260 3.24 -4.83 15.64
C PHE A 260 3.93 -5.29 14.36
N SER A 261 4.40 -4.33 13.58
CA SER A 261 5.23 -4.54 12.39
C SER A 261 6.66 -4.07 12.63
N ILE A 262 7.62 -4.71 11.97
CA ILE A 262 9.01 -4.25 11.89
C ILE A 262 9.25 -3.81 10.45
N LEU A 263 9.69 -2.56 10.26
CA LEU A 263 10.00 -1.99 8.95
C LEU A 263 11.51 -1.82 8.82
N VAL A 264 12.09 -2.49 7.82
CA VAL A 264 13.51 -2.42 7.46
C VAL A 264 13.70 -1.82 6.07
N GLU A 265 14.95 -1.54 5.65
CA GLU A 265 15.23 -0.96 4.34
C GLU A 265 15.32 -2.01 3.25
N GLY A 266 16.10 -3.06 3.46
CA GLY A 266 16.53 -3.97 2.42
C GLY A 266 15.88 -5.35 2.46
N GLN A 267 16.02 -6.07 1.33
CA GLN A 267 15.53 -7.44 1.21
C GLN A 267 16.27 -8.39 2.15
N MET A 268 17.60 -8.23 2.29
CA MET A 268 18.41 -9.09 3.15
C MET A 268 18.05 -8.93 4.62
N ASP A 269 17.80 -7.70 5.06
CA ASP A 269 17.37 -7.40 6.44
C ASP A 269 16.06 -8.10 6.79
N LEU A 270 15.10 -8.03 5.86
CA LEU A 270 13.82 -8.71 6.01
C LEU A 270 14.00 -10.23 6.03
N ILE A 271 14.72 -10.80 5.07
CA ILE A 271 14.82 -12.25 4.92
C ILE A 271 15.53 -12.86 6.13
N LEU A 272 16.62 -12.27 6.61
CA LEU A 272 17.32 -12.71 7.80
C LEU A 272 16.50 -12.49 9.07
N SER A 273 15.73 -11.41 9.15
CA SER A 273 14.77 -11.19 10.23
C SER A 273 13.69 -12.28 10.28
N HIS A 274 13.13 -12.67 9.13
CA HIS A 274 12.20 -13.81 9.04
C HIS A 274 12.83 -15.13 9.45
N GLN A 275 14.06 -15.39 8.98
CA GLN A 275 14.84 -16.58 9.36
C GLN A 275 15.09 -16.61 10.88
N ALA A 276 15.36 -15.47 11.49
CA ALA A 276 15.50 -15.31 12.94
C ALA A 276 14.17 -15.39 13.71
N GLY A 277 13.03 -15.69 13.04
CA GLY A 277 11.73 -15.88 13.65
C GLY A 277 10.85 -14.62 13.72
N PHE A 278 11.35 -13.45 13.30
CA PHE A 278 10.59 -12.20 13.27
C PHE A 278 9.80 -12.05 11.97
N ARG A 279 8.81 -12.93 11.78
CA ARG A 279 8.01 -13.00 10.55
C ARG A 279 7.09 -11.80 10.33
N ASN A 280 6.97 -10.89 11.29
CA ASN A 280 6.25 -9.62 11.19
C ASN A 280 7.11 -8.47 10.62
N THR A 281 8.20 -8.79 9.93
CA THR A 281 9.10 -7.84 9.26
C THR A 281 8.69 -7.63 7.81
N VAL A 282 8.70 -6.38 7.35
CA VAL A 282 8.51 -5.94 5.97
C VAL A 282 9.62 -4.97 5.57
N ALA A 283 9.88 -4.82 4.25
CA ALA A 283 10.90 -3.89 3.78
C ALA A 283 10.36 -2.91 2.73
N THR A 284 10.94 -1.70 2.72
CA THR A 284 10.66 -0.68 1.69
C THR A 284 11.30 -0.99 0.35
N SER A 285 12.33 -1.86 0.33
CA SER A 285 13.09 -2.24 -0.89
C SER A 285 13.74 -1.07 -1.64
N GLY A 286 14.12 -0.04 -0.91
CA GLY A 286 14.84 1.13 -1.46
C GLY A 286 14.01 2.05 -2.35
N THR A 287 12.68 2.01 -2.27
CA THR A 287 11.87 2.65 -3.31
C THR A 287 11.08 3.87 -2.86
N ALA A 288 10.52 3.93 -1.67
CA ALA A 288 9.41 4.87 -1.47
C ALA A 288 9.64 6.02 -0.50
N LEU A 289 10.53 5.85 0.45
CA LEU A 289 10.72 6.86 1.50
C LEU A 289 11.67 8.00 1.08
N SER A 290 12.46 7.81 0.02
CA SER A 290 13.42 8.81 -0.48
C SER A 290 12.78 9.95 -1.27
N ASP A 291 11.63 9.74 -1.94
CA ASP A 291 11.02 10.68 -2.88
C ASP A 291 9.67 11.25 -2.39
N ALA A 292 9.49 11.45 -1.09
CA ALA A 292 8.27 12.00 -0.51
C ALA A 292 7.89 13.42 -1.04
N THR A 293 8.79 14.10 -1.73
CA THR A 293 8.53 15.38 -2.39
C THR A 293 7.85 15.25 -3.74
N VAL A 294 7.94 14.07 -4.40
CA VAL A 294 7.43 13.85 -5.77
C VAL A 294 6.14 13.02 -5.79
N SER A 295 5.90 12.17 -4.77
CA SER A 295 4.70 11.35 -4.72
C SER A 295 4.21 11.15 -3.28
N LYS A 296 3.58 12.21 -2.74
CA LYS A 296 2.94 12.17 -1.41
C LYS A 296 1.91 11.04 -1.27
N GLU A 297 1.31 10.60 -2.36
CA GLU A 297 0.32 9.51 -2.41
C GLU A 297 0.91 8.14 -2.06
N ASN A 298 2.14 7.88 -2.46
CA ASN A 298 2.72 6.55 -2.47
C ASN A 298 3.33 6.11 -1.12
N VAL A 299 3.99 7.02 -0.41
CA VAL A 299 4.53 6.75 0.95
C VAL A 299 3.38 6.54 1.95
N VAL A 300 2.30 7.30 1.78
CA VAL A 300 1.08 7.16 2.58
C VAL A 300 0.44 5.79 2.37
N SER A 301 0.45 5.27 1.15
CA SER A 301 -0.13 3.96 0.81
C SER A 301 0.56 2.81 1.56
N ASN A 302 1.89 2.74 1.57
CA ASN A 302 2.62 1.64 2.21
C ASN A 302 2.44 1.58 3.73
N LEU A 303 2.59 2.71 4.41
CA LEU A 303 2.36 2.81 5.85
C LEU A 303 0.87 2.68 6.20
N GLY A 304 -0.02 3.10 5.31
CA GLY A 304 -1.46 2.88 5.43
C GLY A 304 -1.83 1.39 5.46
N LEU A 305 -1.19 0.56 4.63
CA LEU A 305 -1.37 -0.90 4.67
C LEU A 305 -0.91 -1.49 6.02
N LEU A 306 0.26 -1.08 6.51
CA LEU A 306 0.74 -1.56 7.82
C LEU A 306 -0.18 -1.15 8.96
N ARG A 307 -0.67 0.10 8.95
CA ARG A 307 -1.61 0.58 9.96
C ARG A 307 -2.89 -0.25 10.03
N ARG A 308 -3.40 -0.72 8.89
CA ARG A 308 -4.57 -1.60 8.84
C ARG A 308 -4.32 -2.94 9.55
N LEU A 309 -3.08 -3.42 9.52
CA LEU A 309 -2.68 -4.67 10.16
C LEU A 309 -2.36 -4.48 11.66
N SER A 310 -1.73 -3.37 12.03
CA SER A 310 -1.40 -3.00 13.42
C SER A 310 -1.15 -1.50 13.56
N GLY A 311 -1.57 -0.92 14.69
CA GLY A 311 -1.24 0.45 15.07
C GLY A 311 0.19 0.63 15.60
N ASN A 312 0.99 -0.46 15.75
CA ASN A 312 2.33 -0.40 16.31
C ASN A 312 3.38 -0.73 15.24
N ILE A 313 4.39 0.10 15.12
CA ILE A 313 5.49 -0.08 14.17
C ILE A 313 6.85 0.13 14.83
N ILE A 314 7.79 -0.76 14.50
CA ILE A 314 9.20 -0.63 14.88
C ILE A 314 10.01 -0.36 13.62
N LEU A 315 10.68 0.79 13.57
CA LEU A 315 11.57 1.17 12.49
C LEU A 315 12.98 0.65 12.80
N ALA A 316 13.54 -0.13 11.90
CA ALA A 316 14.88 -0.70 12.03
C ALA A 316 15.65 -0.48 10.72
N PHE A 317 16.02 0.77 10.48
CA PHE A 317 16.78 1.22 9.31
C PHE A 317 18.27 1.25 9.63
N ASP A 318 19.09 1.31 8.58
CA ASP A 318 20.54 1.38 8.69
C ASP A 318 20.98 2.52 9.62
N ALA A 319 22.02 2.30 10.39
CA ALA A 319 22.53 3.28 11.36
C ALA A 319 23.33 4.43 10.71
N ASP A 320 23.22 4.61 9.40
CA ASP A 320 23.83 5.69 8.65
C ASP A 320 22.94 6.95 8.58
N ARG A 321 23.45 8.02 7.94
CA ARG A 321 22.71 9.28 7.79
C ARG A 321 21.47 9.13 6.88
N ALA A 322 21.54 8.28 5.87
CA ALA A 322 20.44 8.07 4.93
C ALA A 322 19.29 7.29 5.60
N GLY A 323 19.61 6.19 6.30
CA GLY A 323 18.66 5.41 7.08
C GLY A 323 18.03 6.22 8.21
N PHE A 324 18.79 7.09 8.88
CA PHE A 324 18.24 8.02 9.86
C PHE A 324 17.22 8.99 9.25
N ASN A 325 17.51 9.56 8.09
CA ASN A 325 16.56 10.45 7.40
C ASN A 325 15.31 9.69 6.93
N ALA A 326 15.48 8.45 6.46
CA ALA A 326 14.38 7.57 6.06
C ALA A 326 13.49 7.20 7.26
N SER A 327 14.09 6.77 8.39
CA SER A 327 13.40 6.52 9.66
C SER A 327 12.63 7.74 10.14
N SER A 328 13.28 8.90 10.10
CA SER A 328 12.68 10.16 10.50
C SER A 328 11.43 10.48 9.72
N ARG A 329 11.48 10.32 8.42
CA ARG A 329 10.36 10.56 7.50
C ARG A 329 9.23 9.56 7.69
N ALA A 330 9.57 8.27 7.73
CA ALA A 330 8.61 7.20 8.01
C ALA A 330 7.91 7.39 9.36
N GLY A 331 8.67 7.74 10.40
CA GLY A 331 8.16 7.97 11.74
C GLY A 331 7.16 9.13 11.81
N LYS A 332 7.45 10.27 11.16
CA LYS A 332 6.53 11.41 11.11
C LYS A 332 5.21 11.04 10.44
N ILE A 333 5.26 10.32 9.32
CA ILE A 333 4.06 9.89 8.60
C ILE A 333 3.28 8.86 9.43
N ALA A 334 3.94 7.88 10.05
CA ALA A 334 3.29 6.86 10.88
C ALA A 334 2.60 7.49 12.10
N LEU A 335 3.23 8.44 12.79
CA LEU A 335 2.60 9.21 13.89
C LEU A 335 1.37 9.98 13.41
N SER A 336 1.41 10.57 12.21
CA SER A 336 0.25 11.28 11.64
C SER A 336 -0.92 10.35 11.29
N PHE A 337 -0.69 9.02 11.21
CA PHE A 337 -1.71 7.99 11.10
C PHE A 337 -2.17 7.46 12.47
N GLY A 338 -1.69 8.03 13.57
CA GLY A 338 -2.00 7.58 14.92
C GLY A 338 -1.36 6.24 15.26
N MET A 339 -0.20 5.92 14.68
CA MET A 339 0.58 4.72 15.02
C MET A 339 1.53 5.02 16.20
N ASP A 340 1.76 4.02 17.05
CA ASP A 340 2.87 4.01 18.02
C ASP A 340 4.15 3.62 17.30
N VAL A 341 5.14 4.52 17.30
CA VAL A 341 6.36 4.39 16.49
C VAL A 341 7.57 4.23 17.39
N LYS A 342 8.21 3.08 17.31
CA LYS A 342 9.50 2.82 17.98
C LYS A 342 10.63 2.71 16.96
N VAL A 343 11.85 2.97 17.42
CA VAL A 343 13.07 2.89 16.62
C VAL A 343 14.06 1.96 17.29
N VAL A 344 14.65 1.06 16.53
CA VAL A 344 15.77 0.23 16.98
C VAL A 344 17.06 1.06 16.97
N SER A 345 17.79 1.03 18.07
CA SER A 345 19.13 1.62 18.14
C SER A 345 20.16 0.55 17.80
N MET A 346 20.86 0.72 16.68
CA MET A 346 21.98 -0.12 16.25
C MET A 346 23.29 0.66 16.31
N SER A 347 24.41 -0.05 16.38
CA SER A 347 25.74 0.56 16.30
C SER A 347 25.97 1.12 14.89
N GLU A 348 26.73 2.21 14.79
CA GLU A 348 27.04 2.87 13.53
C GLU A 348 27.66 1.89 12.52
N GLY A 349 27.13 1.90 11.29
CA GLY A 349 27.58 1.02 10.20
C GLY A 349 27.07 -0.42 10.24
N ILE A 350 26.20 -0.78 11.20
CA ILE A 350 25.59 -2.11 11.31
C ILE A 350 24.13 -2.02 10.82
N ASP A 351 23.77 -2.85 9.85
CA ASP A 351 22.40 -3.05 9.43
C ASP A 351 21.76 -4.27 10.15
N PRO A 352 20.43 -4.46 10.06
CA PRO A 352 19.77 -5.61 10.68
C PRO A 352 20.31 -6.96 10.20
N ALA A 353 20.67 -7.09 8.91
CA ALA A 353 21.20 -8.31 8.34
C ALA A 353 22.57 -8.64 8.92
N ASP A 354 23.45 -7.65 9.07
CA ASP A 354 24.77 -7.81 9.66
C ASP A 354 24.66 -8.12 11.17
N LEU A 355 23.75 -7.46 11.90
CA LEU A 355 23.50 -7.76 13.31
C LEU A 355 23.08 -9.24 13.51
N ILE A 356 22.14 -9.72 12.67
CA ILE A 356 21.66 -11.11 12.77
C ILE A 356 22.74 -12.11 12.36
N SER A 357 23.45 -11.86 11.27
CA SER A 357 24.44 -12.81 10.74
C SER A 357 25.72 -12.90 11.61
N GLN A 358 26.13 -11.79 12.23
CA GLN A 358 27.36 -11.74 13.04
C GLN A 358 27.10 -12.04 14.53
N ASN A 359 25.99 -11.58 15.09
CA ASN A 359 25.70 -11.63 16.51
C ASN A 359 24.53 -12.57 16.88
N GLY A 360 23.84 -13.11 15.86
CA GLY A 360 22.79 -14.10 16.03
C GLY A 360 21.41 -13.53 16.36
N THR A 361 20.43 -14.44 16.40
CA THR A 361 19.00 -14.13 16.62
C THR A 361 18.73 -13.41 17.94
N ASP A 362 19.48 -13.75 19.01
CA ASP A 362 19.26 -13.17 20.33
C ASP A 362 19.67 -11.68 20.38
N ALA A 363 20.74 -11.30 19.67
CA ALA A 363 21.12 -9.90 19.54
C ALA A 363 20.02 -9.09 18.85
N TRP A 364 19.43 -9.63 17.78
CA TRP A 364 18.29 -9.01 17.10
C TRP A 364 17.06 -8.90 18.02
N ARG A 365 16.73 -9.97 18.75
CA ARG A 365 15.65 -9.97 19.74
C ARG A 365 15.84 -8.88 20.81
N MET A 366 17.04 -8.73 21.31
CA MET A 366 17.37 -7.70 22.29
C MET A 366 17.26 -6.29 21.70
N ALA A 367 17.71 -6.10 20.45
CA ALA A 367 17.61 -4.82 19.75
C ALA A 367 16.12 -4.39 19.57
N ILE A 368 15.27 -5.31 19.13
CA ILE A 368 13.82 -5.08 19.02
C ILE A 368 13.18 -4.78 20.37
N ARG A 369 13.52 -5.57 21.42
CA ARG A 369 12.98 -5.39 22.77
C ARG A 369 13.37 -4.05 23.38
N ASN A 370 14.57 -3.57 23.11
CA ASN A 370 15.11 -2.30 23.61
C ASN A 370 14.77 -1.10 22.73
N SER A 371 13.94 -1.28 21.68
CA SER A 371 13.48 -0.17 20.83
C SER A 371 12.76 0.89 21.67
N LYS A 372 13.04 2.16 21.38
CA LYS A 372 12.47 3.32 22.07
C LYS A 372 11.47 4.03 21.19
N HIS A 373 10.47 4.68 21.80
CA HIS A 373 9.59 5.57 21.04
C HIS A 373 10.43 6.61 20.28
N ILE A 374 10.05 6.94 19.04
CA ILE A 374 10.84 7.79 18.13
C ILE A 374 11.20 9.14 18.77
N ILE A 375 10.30 9.74 19.54
CA ILE A 375 10.54 11.01 20.24
C ILE A 375 11.64 10.86 21.28
N GLU A 376 11.61 9.79 22.07
CA GLU A 376 12.65 9.54 23.07
C GLU A 376 13.99 9.19 22.42
N PHE A 377 13.97 8.41 21.33
CA PHE A 377 15.17 8.08 20.56
C PHE A 377 15.84 9.34 20.01
N LEU A 378 15.08 10.25 19.41
CA LEU A 378 15.58 11.53 18.90
C LEU A 378 16.12 12.43 20.02
N LEU A 379 15.41 12.50 21.14
CA LEU A 379 15.82 13.28 22.31
C LEU A 379 17.14 12.76 22.89
N ASP A 380 17.26 11.45 23.10
CA ASP A 380 18.49 10.85 23.61
C ASP A 380 19.66 11.12 22.66
N LYS A 381 19.45 11.09 21.34
CA LYS A 381 20.47 11.38 20.32
C LYS A 381 20.92 12.85 20.40
N ILE A 382 19.99 13.80 20.52
CA ILE A 382 20.29 15.23 20.63
C ILE A 382 21.07 15.53 21.92
N LEU A 383 20.59 15.00 23.06
CA LEU A 383 21.24 15.20 24.36
C LEU A 383 22.67 14.62 24.39
N ASN A 384 22.88 13.45 23.76
CA ASN A 384 24.21 12.84 23.70
C ASN A 384 25.18 13.61 22.78
N SER A 385 24.65 14.24 21.69
CA SER A 385 25.48 14.99 20.74
C SER A 385 25.89 16.39 21.23
N HIS A 386 25.16 16.99 22.18
CA HIS A 386 25.34 18.38 22.62
C HIS A 386 25.32 18.54 24.13
N LYS A 387 26.02 17.65 24.86
CA LYS A 387 26.02 17.60 26.35
C LYS A 387 26.34 18.95 27.04
N GLU A 388 27.07 19.81 26.41
CA GLU A 388 27.57 21.08 27.01
C GLU A 388 26.89 22.36 26.48
N ASP A 389 26.05 22.27 25.42
CA ASP A 389 25.39 23.44 24.81
C ASP A 389 23.86 23.31 24.81
N MET A 390 23.26 23.70 25.93
CA MET A 390 21.81 23.65 26.13
C MET A 390 21.01 24.52 25.15
N ARG A 391 21.61 25.61 24.62
CA ARG A 391 20.93 26.44 23.62
C ARG A 391 20.81 25.70 22.29
N LYS A 392 21.85 24.96 21.94
CA LYS A 392 21.86 24.15 20.74
C LYS A 392 20.89 22.97 20.87
N VAL A 393 20.83 22.33 22.06
CA VAL A 393 19.83 21.32 22.42
C VAL A 393 18.43 21.88 22.22
N GLY A 394 18.10 23.06 22.76
CA GLY A 394 16.79 23.67 22.59
C GLY A 394 16.42 23.93 21.14
N ARG A 395 17.38 24.44 20.33
CA ARG A 395 17.16 24.64 18.89
C ARG A 395 16.87 23.33 18.16
N GLU A 396 17.66 22.29 18.42
CA GLU A 396 17.46 20.99 17.77
C GLU A 396 16.17 20.30 18.21
N ILE A 397 15.75 20.45 19.47
CA ILE A 397 14.44 19.96 19.94
C ILE A 397 13.33 20.65 19.15
N ARG A 398 13.37 21.98 18.98
CA ARG A 398 12.39 22.72 18.20
C ARG A 398 12.32 22.24 16.74
N GLU A 399 13.48 22.09 16.09
CA GLU A 399 13.58 21.77 14.67
C GLU A 399 13.30 20.27 14.38
N LYS A 400 13.77 19.36 15.26
CA LYS A 400 13.79 17.92 14.97
C LYS A 400 12.78 17.10 15.78
N ILE A 401 12.24 17.58 16.92
CA ILE A 401 11.31 16.84 17.77
C ILE A 401 9.90 17.44 17.76
N LEU A 402 9.76 18.77 17.93
CA LEU A 402 8.43 19.38 17.99
C LEU A 402 7.55 19.11 16.76
N PRO A 403 8.08 18.99 15.51
CA PRO A 403 7.28 18.56 14.36
C PRO A 403 6.66 17.15 14.49
N TYR A 404 7.31 16.24 15.23
CA TYR A 404 6.74 14.91 15.53
C TYR A 404 5.64 15.00 16.59
N ILE A 405 5.87 15.83 17.62
CA ILE A 405 4.84 16.09 18.64
C ILE A 405 3.59 16.67 17.96
N ASP A 406 3.76 17.60 17.01
CA ASP A 406 2.62 18.15 16.28
C ASP A 406 1.84 17.09 15.50
N SER A 407 2.52 16.11 14.93
CA SER A 407 1.92 15.01 14.17
C SER A 407 1.06 14.06 15.02
N ILE A 408 1.22 14.03 16.35
CA ILE A 408 0.40 13.23 17.26
C ILE A 408 -1.00 13.86 17.36
N GLU A 409 -2.07 13.08 17.27
CA GLU A 409 -3.44 13.61 17.38
C GLU A 409 -3.87 13.85 18.83
N SER A 410 -3.45 12.98 19.75
CA SER A 410 -3.86 13.00 21.15
C SER A 410 -3.19 14.13 21.95
N ALA A 411 -3.98 15.05 22.50
CA ALA A 411 -3.48 16.11 23.37
C ALA A 411 -2.83 15.56 24.66
N ILE A 412 -3.37 14.45 25.19
CA ILE A 412 -2.82 13.78 26.38
C ILE A 412 -1.43 13.22 26.06
N GLU A 413 -1.28 12.58 24.92
CA GLU A 413 -0.02 12.01 24.47
C GLU A 413 1.02 13.10 24.14
N LYS A 414 0.59 14.19 23.49
CA LYS A 414 1.45 15.39 23.31
C LYS A 414 1.98 15.91 24.66
N SER A 415 1.10 16.06 25.64
CA SER A 415 1.49 16.51 26.99
C SER A 415 2.47 15.54 27.66
N HIS A 416 2.27 14.24 27.52
CA HIS A 416 3.17 13.22 28.03
C HIS A 416 4.60 13.39 27.46
N PHE A 417 4.74 13.53 26.14
CA PHE A 417 6.06 13.70 25.53
C PHE A 417 6.68 15.05 25.83
N ILE A 418 5.92 16.15 25.91
CA ILE A 418 6.41 17.45 26.35
C ILE A 418 7.01 17.36 27.75
N LYS A 419 6.35 16.64 28.67
CA LYS A 419 6.86 16.39 30.03
C LYS A 419 8.15 15.57 30.02
N ILE A 420 8.25 14.54 29.19
CA ILE A 420 9.48 13.73 29.03
C ILE A 420 10.62 14.63 28.52
N ILE A 421 10.38 15.46 27.51
CA ILE A 421 11.37 16.37 26.95
C ILE A 421 11.82 17.38 28.03
N SER A 422 10.87 18.00 28.73
CA SER A 422 11.16 18.95 29.82
C SER A 422 12.05 18.31 30.89
N ASN A 423 11.67 17.13 31.38
CA ASN A 423 12.41 16.42 32.43
C ASN A 423 13.85 16.03 32.03
N LYS A 424 14.04 15.59 30.78
CA LYS A 424 15.37 15.17 30.29
C LYS A 424 16.25 16.33 29.85
N SER A 425 15.66 17.39 29.30
CA SER A 425 16.42 18.55 28.77
C SER A 425 16.54 19.72 29.74
N GLY A 426 15.75 19.76 30.84
CA GLY A 426 15.68 20.90 31.75
C GLY A 426 14.96 22.13 31.17
N ILE A 427 14.39 22.05 29.95
CA ILE A 427 13.65 23.17 29.33
C ILE A 427 12.23 23.17 29.91
N ALA A 428 11.76 24.37 30.34
CA ALA A 428 10.42 24.50 30.91
C ALA A 428 9.30 24.06 29.94
N GLU A 429 8.31 23.33 30.44
CA GLU A 429 7.17 22.84 29.62
C GLU A 429 6.44 23.97 28.87
N ASN A 430 6.27 25.14 29.53
CA ASN A 430 5.62 26.30 28.91
C ASN A 430 6.39 26.82 27.68
N ALA A 431 7.72 26.83 27.72
CA ALA A 431 8.54 27.25 26.59
C ALA A 431 8.42 26.26 25.42
N LEU A 432 8.40 24.95 25.70
CA LEU A 432 8.17 23.90 24.70
C LEU A 432 6.77 24.01 24.06
N LEU A 433 5.73 24.30 24.85
CA LEU A 433 4.36 24.47 24.36
C LEU A 433 4.21 25.75 23.50
N GLU A 434 4.90 26.85 23.85
CA GLU A 434 4.92 28.08 23.04
C GLU A 434 5.59 27.84 21.69
N ASP A 435 6.75 27.18 21.69
CA ASP A 435 7.44 26.85 20.44
C ASP A 435 6.67 25.82 19.61
N LEU A 436 5.97 24.87 20.23
CA LEU A 436 5.08 23.95 19.52
C LEU A 436 3.97 24.71 18.77
N LYS A 437 3.37 25.75 19.39
CA LYS A 437 2.37 26.60 18.70
C LYS A 437 2.95 27.33 17.50
N LYS A 438 4.21 27.81 17.58
CA LYS A 438 4.91 28.44 16.45
C LYS A 438 5.16 27.43 15.33
N VAL A 439 5.69 26.25 15.66
CA VAL A 439 5.89 25.15 14.71
C VAL A 439 4.58 24.76 14.03
N GLN A 440 3.47 24.71 14.76
CA GLN A 440 2.13 24.46 14.21
C GLN A 440 1.71 25.50 13.18
N SER A 441 2.02 26.77 13.41
CA SER A 441 1.70 27.83 12.45
C SER A 441 2.57 27.77 11.20
N GLU A 442 3.86 27.44 11.37
CA GLU A 442 4.82 27.25 10.26
C GLU A 442 4.47 26.04 9.39
N LEU A 443 4.04 24.93 9.99
CA LEU A 443 3.67 23.69 9.30
C LEU A 443 2.26 23.70 8.69
N LYS A 444 1.39 24.64 9.05
CA LYS A 444 0.02 24.70 8.50
C LYS A 444 -0.01 24.80 6.97
N PHE A 445 0.90 25.51 6.36
CA PHE A 445 1.02 25.59 4.90
C PHE A 445 1.39 24.24 4.26
N GLU A 446 2.34 23.49 4.83
CA GLU A 446 2.69 22.14 4.37
C GLU A 446 1.59 21.11 4.66
N THR A 447 0.87 21.29 5.79
CA THR A 447 -0.17 20.35 6.22
C THR A 447 -1.45 20.46 5.41
N GLU A 448 -1.80 21.63 4.87
CA GLU A 448 -2.94 21.77 3.94
C GLU A 448 -2.71 21.02 2.63
N GLU A 449 -1.51 21.02 2.08
CA GLU A 449 -1.16 20.22 0.92
C GLU A 449 -1.25 18.72 1.21
N ILE A 450 -0.76 18.25 2.39
CA ILE A 450 -0.83 16.85 2.81
C ILE A 450 -2.29 16.42 3.08
N ARG A 451 -3.12 17.29 3.68
CA ARG A 451 -4.56 17.02 3.89
C ARG A 451 -5.34 16.94 2.59
N THR A 452 -5.01 17.78 1.64
CA THR A 452 -5.65 17.76 0.31
C THR A 452 -5.26 16.49 -0.46
N ALA A 453 -4.00 16.06 -0.37
CA ALA A 453 -3.53 14.79 -0.90
C ALA A 453 -4.21 13.59 -0.20
N LYS A 454 -4.29 13.57 1.14
CA LYS A 454 -5.01 12.53 1.90
C LYS A 454 -6.48 12.42 1.49
N LYS A 455 -7.21 13.54 1.38
CA LYS A 455 -8.62 13.55 0.96
C LYS A 455 -8.78 13.05 -0.48
N ASN A 456 -7.86 13.37 -1.37
CA ASN A 456 -7.91 12.94 -2.77
C ASN A 456 -7.61 11.43 -2.93
N VAL A 457 -6.67 10.88 -2.14
CA VAL A 457 -6.36 9.44 -2.13
C VAL A 457 -7.53 8.64 -1.54
N GLU A 458 -8.09 9.09 -0.41
CA GLU A 458 -9.28 8.45 0.17
C GLU A 458 -10.48 8.51 -0.77
N LYS A 459 -10.67 9.60 -1.53
CA LYS A 459 -11.72 9.71 -2.54
C LYS A 459 -11.50 8.81 -3.75
N LYS A 460 -10.26 8.74 -4.28
CA LYS A 460 -9.92 7.89 -5.42
C LYS A 460 -10.14 6.41 -5.10
N MET A 461 -9.76 5.95 -3.88
CA MET A 461 -10.00 4.58 -3.42
C MET A 461 -11.49 4.19 -3.29
N ARG A 462 -12.43 5.13 -3.23
CA ARG A 462 -13.86 4.85 -3.04
C ARG A 462 -14.64 4.78 -4.33
N LYS A 463 -14.31 5.64 -5.27
CA LYS A 463 -15.01 5.78 -6.54
C LYS A 463 -14.63 4.66 -7.50
N ASP A 464 -13.33 4.38 -7.59
CA ASP A 464 -12.77 3.41 -8.52
C ASP A 464 -13.39 2.00 -8.42
N PRO A 465 -13.66 1.39 -7.23
CA PRO A 465 -14.25 0.06 -7.16
C PRO A 465 -15.67 -0.01 -7.69
N ILE A 466 -16.49 1.02 -7.45
CA ILE A 466 -17.89 1.04 -7.92
C ILE A 466 -17.93 1.31 -9.42
N GLU A 467 -17.15 2.28 -9.92
CA GLU A 467 -17.01 2.57 -11.35
C GLU A 467 -16.52 1.33 -12.10
N ARG A 468 -15.50 0.67 -11.58
CA ARG A 468 -14.92 -0.54 -12.12
C ARG A 468 -15.96 -1.68 -12.22
N ARG A 469 -16.73 -1.91 -11.15
CA ARG A 469 -17.75 -2.96 -11.10
C ARG A 469 -18.91 -2.67 -12.07
N LEU A 470 -19.40 -1.44 -12.11
CA LEU A 470 -20.44 -1.02 -13.04
C LEU A 470 -19.98 -1.13 -14.49
N LEU A 471 -18.76 -0.70 -14.80
CA LEU A 471 -18.21 -0.85 -16.16
C LEU A 471 -18.01 -2.32 -16.54
N GLY A 472 -17.59 -3.17 -15.58
CA GLY A 472 -17.53 -4.62 -15.80
C GLY A 472 -18.89 -5.22 -16.18
N ILE A 473 -19.93 -4.86 -15.43
CA ILE A 473 -21.31 -5.28 -15.75
C ILE A 473 -21.74 -4.76 -17.13
N ALA A 474 -21.48 -3.48 -17.44
CA ALA A 474 -21.85 -2.90 -18.72
C ALA A 474 -21.14 -3.59 -19.90
N PHE A 475 -19.83 -3.83 -19.79
CA PHE A 475 -19.06 -4.54 -20.81
C PHE A 475 -19.51 -6.00 -20.96
N TRP A 476 -19.82 -6.68 -19.86
CA TRP A 476 -20.34 -8.03 -19.88
C TRP A 476 -21.71 -8.10 -20.55
N GLN A 477 -22.65 -7.23 -20.15
CA GLN A 477 -23.99 -7.15 -20.72
C GLN A 477 -23.99 -6.71 -22.21
N GLU A 478 -22.99 -5.94 -22.65
CA GLU A 478 -22.80 -5.58 -24.07
C GLU A 478 -22.61 -6.84 -24.94
N ASN A 479 -21.96 -7.89 -24.40
CA ASN A 479 -21.54 -9.09 -25.13
C ASN A 479 -22.54 -10.27 -25.04
N ILE A 480 -23.64 -10.17 -24.32
CA ILE A 480 -24.64 -11.26 -24.20
C ILE A 480 -25.91 -10.95 -24.99
N GLN A 481 -26.57 -12.02 -25.48
CA GLN A 481 -27.78 -11.88 -26.32
C GLN A 481 -29.01 -11.44 -25.50
N ASN A 482 -29.19 -11.96 -24.28
CA ASN A 482 -30.31 -11.63 -23.40
C ASN A 482 -29.83 -10.70 -22.29
N LYS A 483 -29.87 -9.40 -22.53
CA LYS A 483 -29.43 -8.37 -21.58
C LYS A 483 -30.44 -8.20 -20.46
N THR A 484 -29.98 -8.29 -19.23
CA THR A 484 -30.78 -7.97 -18.04
C THR A 484 -30.72 -6.48 -17.73
N ILE A 485 -29.61 -5.81 -18.09
CA ILE A 485 -29.35 -4.39 -17.87
C ILE A 485 -29.02 -3.74 -19.20
N ASP A 486 -29.52 -2.52 -19.44
CA ASP A 486 -29.07 -1.71 -20.57
C ASP A 486 -27.68 -1.12 -20.28
N PRO A 487 -26.62 -1.58 -20.97
CA PRO A 487 -25.26 -1.11 -20.71
C PRO A 487 -25.08 0.36 -21.05
N GLU A 488 -25.88 0.93 -21.95
CA GLU A 488 -25.77 2.32 -22.37
C GLU A 488 -26.08 3.30 -21.24
N LEU A 489 -27.00 2.95 -20.34
CA LEU A 489 -27.30 3.76 -19.14
C LEU A 489 -26.09 3.92 -18.24
N ILE A 490 -25.26 2.90 -18.12
CA ILE A 490 -24.03 2.92 -17.33
C ILE A 490 -22.95 3.73 -18.07
N PHE A 491 -22.75 3.46 -19.36
CA PHE A 491 -21.75 4.14 -20.17
C PHE A 491 -21.96 5.65 -20.25
N GLN A 492 -23.21 6.13 -20.37
CA GLN A 492 -23.52 7.56 -20.40
C GLN A 492 -23.13 8.26 -19.08
N LYS A 493 -23.30 7.59 -17.94
CA LYS A 493 -22.90 8.15 -16.63
C LYS A 493 -21.40 8.04 -16.37
N LEU A 494 -20.73 7.03 -16.93
CA LEU A 494 -19.33 6.71 -16.69
C LEU A 494 -18.42 6.91 -17.91
N ASP A 495 -18.78 7.80 -18.81
CA ASP A 495 -18.07 8.02 -20.08
C ASP A 495 -16.56 8.26 -19.91
N LYS A 496 -16.17 9.12 -18.97
CA LYS A 496 -14.75 9.39 -18.66
C LYS A 496 -14.03 8.18 -18.04
N ALA A 497 -14.73 7.40 -17.24
CA ALA A 497 -14.17 6.22 -16.62
C ALA A 497 -14.01 5.08 -17.63
N LYS A 498 -14.92 4.97 -18.62
CA LYS A 498 -14.85 3.98 -19.71
C LYS A 498 -13.50 3.98 -20.43
N GLU A 499 -12.96 5.16 -20.75
CA GLU A 499 -11.64 5.28 -21.39
C GLU A 499 -10.48 4.85 -20.46
N ILE A 500 -10.58 5.15 -19.16
CA ILE A 500 -9.54 4.78 -18.16
C ILE A 500 -9.43 3.26 -18.01
N TYR A 501 -10.55 2.55 -18.08
CA TYR A 501 -10.63 1.11 -17.86
C TYR A 501 -10.60 0.26 -19.14
N LYS A 502 -10.37 0.87 -20.31
CA LYS A 502 -10.36 0.20 -21.60
C LYS A 502 -9.33 -0.93 -21.71
N ASP A 503 -8.14 -0.70 -21.15
CA ASP A 503 -7.02 -1.66 -21.20
C ASP A 503 -7.24 -2.91 -20.34
N ILE A 504 -8.23 -2.88 -19.44
CA ILE A 504 -8.57 -4.01 -18.55
C ILE A 504 -10.00 -4.50 -18.78
N LYS A 505 -10.59 -4.21 -19.95
CA LYS A 505 -11.98 -4.57 -20.29
C LYS A 505 -12.27 -6.06 -20.08
N GLU A 506 -11.39 -6.94 -20.54
CA GLU A 506 -11.55 -8.39 -20.41
C GLU A 506 -11.52 -8.88 -18.95
N ASP A 507 -10.68 -8.26 -18.12
CA ASP A 507 -10.64 -8.56 -16.68
C ASP A 507 -11.95 -8.14 -16.00
N LEU A 508 -12.51 -7.00 -16.38
CA LEU A 508 -13.77 -6.48 -15.85
C LEU A 508 -14.98 -7.32 -16.28
N ILE A 509 -15.00 -7.78 -17.52
CA ILE A 509 -16.03 -8.70 -18.02
C ILE A 509 -16.00 -9.99 -17.20
N TYR A 510 -14.80 -10.54 -17.00
CA TYR A 510 -14.64 -11.75 -16.20
C TYR A 510 -15.13 -11.56 -14.75
N GLU A 511 -14.73 -10.47 -14.09
CA GLU A 511 -15.19 -10.15 -12.75
C GLU A 511 -16.72 -10.10 -12.68
N ALA A 512 -17.35 -9.41 -13.62
CA ALA A 512 -18.80 -9.26 -13.67
C ALA A 512 -19.49 -10.60 -13.95
N GLU A 513 -18.96 -11.42 -14.85
CA GLU A 513 -19.50 -12.76 -15.15
C GLU A 513 -19.45 -13.66 -13.92
N GLU A 514 -18.32 -13.71 -13.20
CA GLU A 514 -18.18 -14.52 -11.99
C GLU A 514 -19.11 -14.06 -10.86
N PHE A 515 -19.33 -12.73 -10.71
CA PHE A 515 -20.20 -12.19 -9.67
C PHE A 515 -21.69 -12.37 -9.99
N TYR A 516 -22.11 -12.19 -11.26
CA TYR A 516 -23.50 -11.92 -11.60
C TYR A 516 -24.12 -12.94 -12.58
N LEU A 517 -23.37 -13.95 -13.09
CA LEU A 517 -23.88 -14.92 -14.06
C LEU A 517 -25.21 -15.59 -13.62
N ASN A 518 -25.36 -15.83 -12.31
CA ASN A 518 -26.53 -16.46 -11.72
C ASN A 518 -27.23 -15.56 -10.68
N SER A 519 -27.02 -14.24 -10.73
CA SER A 519 -27.62 -13.32 -9.76
C SER A 519 -29.04 -12.96 -10.15
N GLU A 520 -30.00 -13.23 -9.28
CA GLU A 520 -31.40 -12.79 -9.42
C GLU A 520 -31.56 -11.29 -9.08
N ASN A 521 -30.55 -10.65 -8.49
CA ASN A 521 -30.59 -9.30 -7.97
C ASN A 521 -29.76 -8.29 -8.77
N LEU A 522 -29.26 -8.63 -9.97
CA LEU A 522 -28.36 -7.80 -10.76
C LEU A 522 -28.90 -6.38 -10.97
N GLN A 523 -30.18 -6.24 -11.32
CA GLN A 523 -30.80 -4.90 -11.52
C GLN A 523 -30.75 -4.07 -10.25
N LYS A 524 -31.11 -4.64 -9.11
CA LYS A 524 -31.10 -3.95 -7.82
C LYS A 524 -29.70 -3.52 -7.41
N ASP A 525 -28.72 -4.38 -7.61
CA ASP A 525 -27.31 -4.09 -7.29
C ASP A 525 -26.77 -2.96 -8.16
N VAL A 526 -27.12 -2.95 -9.45
CA VAL A 526 -26.76 -1.87 -10.38
C VAL A 526 -27.43 -0.56 -9.97
N ASP A 527 -28.71 -0.56 -9.66
CA ASP A 527 -29.45 0.64 -9.25
C ASP A 527 -28.87 1.25 -7.96
N GLU A 528 -28.49 0.38 -7.00
CA GLU A 528 -27.82 0.81 -5.78
C GLU A 528 -26.43 1.40 -6.05
N MET A 529 -25.61 0.73 -6.88
CA MET A 529 -24.29 1.23 -7.27
C MET A 529 -24.38 2.54 -8.07
N MET A 530 -25.33 2.68 -8.97
CA MET A 530 -25.58 3.91 -9.74
C MET A 530 -25.98 5.08 -8.84
N SER A 531 -26.87 4.85 -7.87
CA SER A 531 -27.26 5.84 -6.89
C SER A 531 -26.09 6.27 -5.99
N ASN A 532 -25.20 5.34 -5.67
CA ASN A 532 -24.01 5.61 -4.87
C ASN A 532 -22.99 6.48 -5.62
N ILE A 533 -22.74 6.20 -6.90
CA ILE A 533 -21.88 7.01 -7.75
C ILE A 533 -22.45 8.41 -7.94
N GLU A 534 -23.76 8.52 -8.15
CA GLU A 534 -24.41 9.81 -8.30
C GLU A 534 -24.27 10.67 -7.04
N GLU A 535 -24.44 10.08 -5.86
CA GLU A 535 -24.18 10.76 -4.58
C GLU A 535 -22.72 11.21 -4.44
N GLU A 536 -21.75 10.40 -4.88
CA GLU A 536 -20.32 10.75 -4.88
C GLU A 536 -20.01 11.91 -5.83
N TYR A 537 -20.56 11.91 -7.05
CA TYR A 537 -20.39 13.04 -7.98
C TYR A 537 -20.99 14.34 -7.44
N LEU A 538 -22.18 14.27 -6.82
CA LEU A 538 -22.79 15.44 -6.17
C LEU A 538 -21.96 15.94 -4.99
N ASN A 539 -21.33 15.03 -4.22
CA ASN A 539 -20.40 15.41 -3.15
C ASN A 539 -19.15 16.12 -3.69
N GLU A 540 -18.60 15.66 -4.82
CA GLU A 540 -17.47 16.30 -5.47
C GLU A 540 -17.83 17.71 -5.98
N GLU A 541 -19.00 17.85 -6.60
CA GLU A 541 -19.48 19.12 -7.12
C GLU A 541 -19.76 20.11 -5.96
N LEU A 542 -20.38 19.63 -4.87
CA LEU A 542 -20.62 20.42 -3.66
C LEU A 542 -19.30 20.95 -3.07
N ASN A 543 -18.29 20.09 -2.95
CA ASN A 543 -16.98 20.49 -2.44
C ASN A 543 -16.29 21.52 -3.34
N LYS A 544 -16.36 21.37 -4.66
CA LYS A 544 -15.82 22.36 -5.61
C LYS A 544 -16.51 23.72 -5.43
N LYS A 545 -17.83 23.73 -5.29
CA LYS A 545 -18.60 24.96 -5.06
C LYS A 545 -18.34 25.59 -3.70
N MET A 546 -18.11 24.81 -2.65
CA MET A 546 -17.71 25.32 -1.33
C MET A 546 -16.32 25.96 -1.35
N ILE A 547 -15.37 25.37 -2.07
CA ILE A 547 -14.03 25.96 -2.27
C ILE A 547 -14.15 27.26 -3.08
N GLU A 548 -14.94 27.29 -4.14
CA GLU A 548 -15.22 28.48 -4.96
C GLU A 548 -15.82 29.61 -4.10
N LEU A 549 -16.77 29.28 -3.23
CA LEU A 549 -17.38 30.22 -2.31
C LEU A 549 -16.37 30.79 -1.29
N ASN A 550 -15.51 29.95 -0.73
CA ASN A 550 -14.46 30.38 0.21
C ASN A 550 -13.42 31.27 -0.48
N ASN A 551 -13.02 30.94 -1.71
CA ASN A 551 -12.10 31.75 -2.50
C ASN A 551 -12.72 33.09 -2.87
N PHE A 552 -14.05 33.14 -3.12
CA PHE A 552 -14.78 34.37 -3.41
C PHE A 552 -14.83 35.29 -2.16
N LYS A 553 -15.09 34.74 -0.97
CA LYS A 553 -15.10 35.48 0.28
C LYS A 553 -13.74 36.07 0.68
N ASN A 554 -12.65 35.44 0.24
CA ASN A 554 -11.30 35.91 0.55
C ASN A 554 -10.78 37.01 -0.40
N LYS A 555 -11.47 37.27 -1.54
CA LYS A 555 -11.14 38.37 -2.47
C LYS A 555 -11.93 39.63 -2.09
N LYS A 556 -11.29 40.56 -1.36
CA LYS A 556 -11.90 41.77 -0.76
C LYS A 556 -12.31 42.91 -1.74
N ASP A 557 -12.10 42.81 -3.06
CA ASP A 557 -12.11 43.98 -3.97
C ASP A 557 -13.11 43.95 -5.14
N LEU A 558 -14.26 43.23 -5.06
CA LEU A 558 -15.26 43.29 -6.13
C LEU A 558 -16.70 43.35 -5.57
N PRO A 559 -17.69 43.96 -6.29
CA PRO A 559 -19.08 44.08 -5.81
C PRO A 559 -19.69 42.69 -5.63
N ALA A 560 -19.81 42.32 -4.36
CA ALA A 560 -19.86 40.93 -3.88
C ALA A 560 -21.22 40.21 -3.99
N GLN A 561 -22.32 40.86 -4.36
CA GLN A 561 -23.67 40.29 -4.12
C GLN A 561 -24.18 39.32 -5.18
N THR A 562 -23.84 39.49 -6.46
CA THR A 562 -24.39 38.65 -7.53
C THR A 562 -23.66 37.30 -7.68
N GLY A 563 -22.34 37.26 -7.59
CA GLY A 563 -21.57 36.04 -7.77
C GLY A 563 -21.67 35.06 -6.58
N GLU A 564 -21.69 35.58 -5.35
CA GLU A 564 -21.87 34.77 -4.14
C GLU A 564 -23.27 34.11 -4.10
N MET A 565 -24.28 34.85 -4.51
CA MET A 565 -25.67 34.39 -4.53
C MET A 565 -25.89 33.28 -5.58
N GLU A 566 -25.19 33.35 -6.71
CA GLU A 566 -25.23 32.32 -7.76
C GLU A 566 -24.56 31.02 -7.30
N ILE A 567 -23.42 31.11 -6.61
CA ILE A 567 -22.73 29.95 -6.04
C ILE A 567 -23.60 29.29 -4.95
N LEU A 568 -24.19 30.07 -4.05
CA LEU A 568 -25.09 29.58 -3.00
C LEU A 568 -26.34 28.90 -3.59
N LYS A 569 -26.89 29.43 -4.68
CA LYS A 569 -28.03 28.81 -5.37
C LYS A 569 -27.66 27.42 -5.93
N LYS A 570 -26.49 27.28 -6.56
CA LYS A 570 -25.98 25.99 -7.06
C LYS A 570 -25.72 25.01 -5.90
N ILE A 571 -25.19 25.47 -4.77
CA ILE A 571 -24.99 24.64 -3.58
C ILE A 571 -26.34 24.08 -3.09
N ASN A 572 -27.37 24.92 -3.01
CA ASN A 572 -28.70 24.49 -2.57
C ASN A 572 -29.36 23.51 -3.53
N GLU A 573 -29.18 23.68 -4.85
CA GLU A 573 -29.65 22.75 -5.87
C GLU A 573 -28.98 21.36 -5.72
N ILE A 574 -27.68 21.33 -5.46
CA ILE A 574 -26.92 20.07 -5.23
C ILE A 574 -27.42 19.38 -3.94
N ILE A 575 -27.64 20.13 -2.86
CA ILE A 575 -28.16 19.59 -1.58
C ILE A 575 -29.54 18.97 -1.80
N LYS A 576 -30.43 19.66 -2.53
CA LYS A 576 -31.79 19.16 -2.84
C LYS A 576 -31.74 17.85 -3.63
N LYS A 577 -30.91 17.75 -4.66
CA LYS A 577 -30.72 16.51 -5.43
C LYS A 577 -30.20 15.37 -4.55
N LYS A 578 -29.30 15.63 -3.61
CA LYS A 578 -28.82 14.61 -2.65
C LYS A 578 -29.92 14.11 -1.73
N GLU A 579 -30.82 14.99 -1.28
CA GLU A 579 -31.98 14.60 -0.46
C GLU A 579 -32.97 13.75 -1.26
N GLU A 580 -33.20 14.07 -2.53
CA GLU A 580 -34.03 13.27 -3.45
C GLU A 580 -33.49 11.85 -3.63
N ILE A 581 -32.16 11.68 -3.84
CA ILE A 581 -31.52 10.37 -3.94
C ILE A 581 -31.67 9.58 -2.64
N LYS A 582 -31.52 10.23 -1.47
CA LYS A 582 -31.68 9.56 -0.17
C LYS A 582 -33.12 9.10 0.07
N ASN A 583 -34.09 9.92 -0.30
CA ASN A 583 -35.51 9.59 -0.13
C ASN A 583 -35.97 8.45 -1.04
N ASN A 584 -35.37 8.33 -2.23
CA ASN A 584 -35.64 7.23 -3.16
C ASN A 584 -35.02 5.89 -2.72
N ARG A 585 -34.00 5.89 -1.86
CA ARG A 585 -33.42 4.67 -1.24
C ARG A 585 -34.25 4.11 -0.09
N GLY A 586 -35.15 4.88 0.47
CA GLY A 586 -36.02 4.47 1.60
C GLY A 586 -37.35 3.82 1.16
N ARG A 587 -37.58 3.75 -0.14
CA ARG A 587 -38.73 3.07 -0.75
C ARG A 587 -38.29 1.82 -1.50
#